data_4cf53760e76113345dc24c5ce1215144
#
_entry.id   4cf53760e76113345dc24c5ce1215144
#
_cell.length_a   1.000
_cell.length_b   1.000
_cell.length_c   1.000
_cell.angle_alpha   90.00
_cell.angle_beta   90.00
_cell.angle_gamma   90.00
#
_symmetry.space_group_name_H-M   'P 1'
#
loop_
_entity.id
_entity.type
_entity.pdbx_description
1 polymer ?
#
loop_
_entity_poly.entity_id
_entity_poly.type
_entity_poly.pdbx_seq_one_letter_code
_entity_poly.pdbx_strand_id
1 'polypeptide(L)'
;LELGWVGTLKEYRRKGLVRALYTHFEEILQRGEYHISTIMGIPYYYRQFGYDFILPLDRTVQLRIDQIPVPKGEARQSIVFREANQDDIPNLMRLYGEHNRKMLVHAARTKGLWELQERFHKEFEQEFKTIVLEREDRVVGYFRLCIRGEKKQAPHGLWLSVMESSITTFDDVLQTLQYLRGRAAEEKTCRIDLVGPAVNNLCRVAQNLGGHADIGWKYQIRIPNMTRFLEQIRPAIESRLIGTMFEGMTRELTINTYEHCYQLSFVNGKLAPVKDIGMQEGGEYRSFRAPPNDLVRLALGDYDTDELRSQNIDFIVSKELKPLIETLFPKKNSFIAYYYC
;
A
#
# COMPACT_ATOMS: atom_id res chain seq x y z
N LEU A 1 -14.02 1.46 -2.87
CA LEU A 1 -14.55 1.32 -4.24
C LEU A 1 -13.59 1.95 -5.24
N GLU A 2 -13.38 1.30 -6.39
CA GLU A 2 -12.54 1.80 -7.48
C GLU A 2 -13.41 2.21 -8.68
N LEU A 3 -13.07 3.35 -9.30
CA LEU A 3 -13.57 3.73 -10.61
C LEU A 3 -12.55 3.27 -11.66
N GLY A 4 -12.72 2.04 -12.14
CA GLY A 4 -11.84 1.42 -13.12
C GLY A 4 -12.32 1.58 -14.57
N TRP A 5 -11.40 1.35 -15.52
CA TRP A 5 -11.69 1.24 -16.96
C TRP A 5 -12.45 2.44 -17.57
N VAL A 6 -12.11 3.65 -17.14
CA VAL A 6 -12.75 4.87 -17.66
C VAL A 6 -12.18 5.23 -19.03
N GLY A 7 -13.02 5.15 -20.05
CA GLY A 7 -12.68 5.49 -21.43
C GLY A 7 -13.79 6.28 -22.13
N THR A 8 -13.42 7.13 -23.08
CA THR A 8 -14.36 7.85 -23.94
C THR A 8 -13.90 7.75 -25.39
N LEU A 9 -14.74 7.21 -26.24
CA LEU A 9 -14.51 7.17 -27.67
C LEU A 9 -14.25 8.57 -28.23
N LYS A 10 -13.40 8.68 -29.23
CA LYS A 10 -12.89 9.97 -29.74
C LYS A 10 -14.00 10.94 -30.12
N GLU A 11 -15.05 10.45 -30.78
CA GLU A 11 -16.22 11.21 -31.26
C GLU A 11 -17.14 11.71 -30.12
N TYR A 12 -17.01 11.14 -28.92
CA TYR A 12 -17.78 11.52 -27.73
C TYR A 12 -16.99 12.37 -26.73
N ARG A 13 -15.71 12.64 -27.01
CA ARG A 13 -14.89 13.47 -26.11
C ARG A 13 -15.40 14.91 -26.05
N ARG A 14 -15.05 15.62 -24.96
CA ARG A 14 -15.41 17.02 -24.68
C ARG A 14 -16.92 17.29 -24.55
N LYS A 15 -17.73 16.26 -24.35
CA LYS A 15 -19.19 16.36 -24.14
C LYS A 15 -19.59 16.23 -22.65
N GLY A 16 -18.65 16.26 -21.72
CA GLY A 16 -18.93 16.16 -20.28
C GLY A 16 -19.26 14.77 -19.75
N LEU A 17 -19.16 13.72 -20.58
CA LEU A 17 -19.62 12.36 -20.23
C LEU A 17 -18.88 11.78 -19.02
N VAL A 18 -17.55 11.97 -18.91
CA VAL A 18 -16.79 11.47 -17.75
C VAL A 18 -17.24 12.19 -16.47
N ARG A 19 -17.56 13.50 -16.55
CA ARG A 19 -18.08 14.24 -15.39
C ARG A 19 -19.47 13.71 -14.96
N ALA A 20 -20.35 13.46 -15.92
CA ALA A 20 -21.66 12.90 -15.63
C ALA A 20 -21.55 11.48 -15.01
N LEU A 21 -20.67 10.63 -15.57
CA LEU A 21 -20.37 9.31 -15.00
C LEU A 21 -19.82 9.42 -13.57
N TYR A 22 -18.92 10.39 -13.35
CA TYR A 22 -18.34 10.62 -12.03
C TYR A 22 -19.40 11.11 -11.02
N THR A 23 -20.32 11.97 -11.44
CA THR A 23 -21.45 12.41 -10.59
C THR A 23 -22.28 11.21 -10.12
N HIS A 24 -22.57 10.27 -11.01
CA HIS A 24 -23.28 9.05 -10.64
C HIS A 24 -22.45 8.14 -9.73
N PHE A 25 -21.16 8.02 -10.00
CA PHE A 25 -20.24 7.28 -9.14
C PHE A 25 -20.16 7.90 -7.72
N GLU A 26 -20.17 9.23 -7.62
CA GLU A 26 -20.22 9.94 -6.32
C GLU A 26 -21.50 9.59 -5.54
N GLU A 27 -22.65 9.50 -6.20
CA GLU A 27 -23.90 9.07 -5.56
C GLU A 27 -23.78 7.65 -5.00
N ILE A 28 -23.10 6.74 -5.71
CA ILE A 28 -22.82 5.37 -5.22
C ILE A 28 -21.91 5.42 -4.00
N LEU A 29 -20.86 6.23 -4.02
CA LEU A 29 -19.96 6.42 -2.88
C LEU A 29 -20.68 6.94 -1.64
N GLN A 30 -21.59 7.90 -1.82
CA GLN A 30 -22.34 8.51 -0.71
C GLN A 30 -23.40 7.56 -0.12
N ARG A 31 -24.06 6.75 -0.97
CA ARG A 31 -25.07 5.78 -0.53
C ARG A 31 -24.45 4.53 0.09
N GLY A 32 -23.27 4.12 -0.39
CA GLY A 32 -22.58 2.93 0.08
C GLY A 32 -21.75 3.18 1.33
N GLU A 33 -21.27 2.11 1.95
CA GLU A 33 -20.39 2.16 3.12
C GLU A 33 -18.90 2.18 2.69
N TYR A 34 -18.58 2.98 1.66
CA TYR A 34 -17.22 3.08 1.14
C TYR A 34 -16.45 4.18 1.85
N HIS A 35 -15.43 3.81 2.61
CA HIS A 35 -14.59 4.75 3.34
C HIS A 35 -13.45 5.32 2.50
N ILE A 36 -13.01 4.57 1.48
CA ILE A 36 -11.93 4.95 0.57
C ILE A 36 -12.38 4.70 -0.87
N SER A 37 -12.11 5.65 -1.75
CA SER A 37 -12.21 5.49 -3.19
C SER A 37 -10.82 5.54 -3.81
N THR A 38 -10.54 4.64 -4.76
CA THR A 38 -9.26 4.51 -5.44
C THR A 38 -9.40 4.66 -6.94
N ILE A 39 -8.36 5.14 -7.59
CA ILE A 39 -8.25 5.18 -9.06
C ILE A 39 -6.80 4.92 -9.46
N MET A 40 -6.57 4.01 -10.39
CA MET A 40 -5.32 3.91 -11.16
C MET A 40 -5.48 4.76 -12.43
N GLY A 41 -5.47 6.06 -12.27
CA GLY A 41 -5.80 6.99 -13.34
C GLY A 41 -4.59 7.69 -13.93
N ILE A 42 -4.81 8.29 -15.12
CA ILE A 42 -3.81 9.13 -15.77
C ILE A 42 -3.39 10.30 -14.88
N PRO A 43 -2.12 10.75 -14.96
CA PRO A 43 -1.62 11.84 -14.15
C PRO A 43 -2.47 13.11 -14.25
N TYR A 44 -2.64 13.80 -13.12
CA TYR A 44 -3.28 15.09 -12.97
C TYR A 44 -4.79 15.13 -13.19
N TYR A 45 -5.36 14.28 -14.05
CA TYR A 45 -6.76 14.38 -14.47
C TYR A 45 -7.76 14.24 -13.31
N TYR A 46 -7.56 13.28 -12.42
CA TYR A 46 -8.50 12.97 -11.34
C TYR A 46 -8.39 13.91 -10.12
N ARG A 47 -7.41 14.81 -10.10
CA ARG A 47 -7.34 15.88 -9.09
C ARG A 47 -8.56 16.77 -9.08
N GLN A 48 -9.18 17.01 -10.25
CA GLN A 48 -10.43 17.78 -10.35
C GLN A 48 -11.61 17.14 -9.60
N PHE A 49 -11.50 15.88 -9.21
CA PHE A 49 -12.48 15.13 -8.44
C PHE A 49 -12.00 14.85 -7.00
N GLY A 50 -10.97 15.52 -6.53
CA GLY A 50 -10.44 15.40 -5.17
C GLY A 50 -9.53 14.19 -4.92
N TYR A 51 -9.06 13.50 -5.96
CA TYR A 51 -8.07 12.43 -5.81
C TYR A 51 -6.66 12.97 -5.79
N ASP A 52 -5.80 12.32 -5.02
CA ASP A 52 -4.36 12.57 -5.05
C ASP A 52 -3.56 11.27 -4.94
N PHE A 53 -2.31 11.28 -5.41
CA PHE A 53 -1.41 10.14 -5.33
C PHE A 53 -0.94 9.92 -3.90
N ILE A 54 -1.35 8.80 -3.29
CA ILE A 54 -1.10 8.53 -1.86
C ILE A 54 -0.47 7.16 -1.62
N LEU A 55 -1.19 6.07 -1.86
CA LEU A 55 -0.69 4.75 -1.52
C LEU A 55 0.23 4.18 -2.61
N PRO A 56 1.40 3.60 -2.24
CA PRO A 56 2.29 2.95 -3.20
C PRO A 56 1.57 1.83 -3.97
N LEU A 57 1.80 1.80 -5.28
CA LEU A 57 1.24 0.79 -6.19
C LEU A 57 2.28 -0.26 -6.58
N ASP A 58 3.41 0.17 -7.12
CA ASP A 58 4.38 -0.72 -7.75
C ASP A 58 5.85 -0.33 -7.46
N ARG A 59 6.11 0.11 -6.22
CA ARG A 59 7.49 0.33 -5.81
C ARG A 59 8.33 -0.90 -6.11
N THR A 60 9.39 -0.73 -6.88
CA THR A 60 10.21 -1.81 -7.40
C THR A 60 11.68 -1.62 -7.06
N VAL A 61 12.36 -2.70 -6.73
CA VAL A 61 13.83 -2.75 -6.69
C VAL A 61 14.31 -3.61 -7.85
N GLN A 62 15.04 -2.99 -8.77
CA GLN A 62 15.64 -3.65 -9.93
C GLN A 62 17.01 -4.18 -9.54
N LEU A 63 17.21 -5.48 -9.62
CA LEU A 63 18.46 -6.15 -9.29
C LEU A 63 18.98 -6.91 -10.51
N ARG A 64 20.26 -6.77 -10.78
CA ARG A 64 20.94 -7.59 -11.79
C ARG A 64 21.41 -8.89 -11.15
N ILE A 65 21.39 -9.97 -11.91
CA ILE A 65 21.78 -11.30 -11.43
C ILE A 65 23.26 -11.39 -11.02
N ASP A 66 24.13 -10.58 -11.61
CA ASP A 66 25.55 -10.50 -11.28
C ASP A 66 25.84 -9.81 -9.93
N GLN A 67 24.87 -9.05 -9.39
CA GLN A 67 24.92 -8.44 -8.06
C GLN A 67 24.58 -9.44 -6.93
N ILE A 68 23.99 -10.60 -7.28
CA ILE A 68 23.60 -11.61 -6.28
C ILE A 68 24.81 -12.48 -5.94
N PRO A 69 25.23 -12.58 -4.67
CA PRO A 69 26.35 -13.40 -4.26
C PRO A 69 26.20 -14.85 -4.65
N VAL A 70 27.27 -15.45 -5.16
CA VAL A 70 27.34 -16.91 -5.37
C VAL A 70 27.73 -17.56 -4.06
N PRO A 71 27.07 -18.67 -3.64
CA PRO A 71 27.48 -19.40 -2.48
C PRO A 71 28.95 -19.84 -2.58
N LYS A 72 29.74 -19.60 -1.53
CA LYS A 72 31.10 -20.14 -1.43
C LYS A 72 31.02 -21.51 -0.75
N GLY A 73 31.33 -22.57 -1.48
CA GLY A 73 31.29 -23.94 -1.00
C GLY A 73 29.90 -24.61 -1.13
N GLU A 74 29.77 -25.83 -0.63
CA GLU A 74 28.49 -26.52 -0.53
C GLU A 74 27.61 -25.81 0.53
N ALA A 75 26.90 -24.79 0.12
CA ALA A 75 25.88 -24.17 0.97
C ALA A 75 24.84 -25.28 1.30
N ARG A 76 24.66 -25.63 2.56
CA ARG A 76 23.50 -26.42 2.97
C ARG A 76 22.26 -25.65 2.51
N GLN A 77 21.66 -26.07 1.39
CA GLN A 77 20.33 -25.62 1.03
C GLN A 77 19.39 -26.13 2.14
N SER A 78 19.09 -25.28 3.09
CA SER A 78 18.15 -25.59 4.15
C SER A 78 16.69 -25.41 3.70
N ILE A 79 16.49 -24.89 2.49
CA ILE A 79 15.18 -24.56 1.91
C ILE A 79 14.98 -25.33 0.61
N VAL A 80 13.81 -25.92 0.49
CA VAL A 80 13.28 -26.47 -0.75
C VAL A 80 12.29 -25.48 -1.32
N PHE A 81 12.47 -25.10 -2.61
CA PHE A 81 11.57 -24.24 -3.35
C PHE A 81 10.68 -25.12 -4.23
N ARG A 82 9.37 -24.98 -4.10
CA ARG A 82 8.39 -25.66 -4.95
C ARG A 82 7.22 -24.76 -5.29
N GLU A 83 6.54 -25.07 -6.37
CA GLU A 83 5.29 -24.40 -6.74
C GLU A 83 4.21 -24.74 -5.69
N ALA A 84 3.42 -23.77 -5.27
CA ALA A 84 2.33 -23.96 -4.34
C ALA A 84 1.19 -24.76 -4.98
N ASN A 85 0.42 -25.44 -4.15
CA ASN A 85 -0.80 -26.12 -4.52
C ASN A 85 -1.97 -25.63 -3.64
N GLN A 86 -3.18 -26.16 -3.85
CA GLN A 86 -4.39 -25.74 -3.11
C GLN A 86 -4.27 -26.03 -1.59
N ASP A 87 -3.51 -27.03 -1.18
CA ASP A 87 -3.32 -27.39 0.23
C ASP A 87 -2.41 -26.38 0.96
N ASP A 88 -1.66 -25.57 0.22
CA ASP A 88 -0.80 -24.52 0.80
C ASP A 88 -1.59 -23.25 1.19
N ILE A 89 -2.82 -23.08 0.69
CA ILE A 89 -3.61 -21.85 0.92
C ILE A 89 -3.69 -21.42 2.39
N PRO A 90 -3.93 -22.32 3.37
CA PRO A 90 -3.92 -21.93 4.78
C PRO A 90 -2.58 -21.33 5.23
N ASN A 91 -1.45 -21.88 4.76
CA ASN A 91 -0.11 -21.36 5.05
C ASN A 91 0.13 -20.01 4.37
N LEU A 92 -0.27 -19.85 3.10
CA LEU A 92 -0.17 -18.59 2.37
C LEU A 92 -0.96 -17.48 3.08
N MET A 93 -2.19 -17.76 3.50
CA MET A 93 -3.04 -16.82 4.26
C MET A 93 -2.39 -16.41 5.59
N ARG A 94 -1.86 -17.39 6.34
CA ARG A 94 -1.17 -17.11 7.62
C ARG A 94 0.05 -16.21 7.39
N LEU A 95 0.94 -16.58 6.48
CA LEU A 95 2.16 -15.84 6.16
C LEU A 95 1.87 -14.44 5.64
N TYR A 96 0.85 -14.29 4.79
CA TYR A 96 0.37 -13.00 4.32
C TYR A 96 -0.11 -12.13 5.48
N GLY A 97 -0.93 -12.68 6.37
CA GLY A 97 -1.43 -11.96 7.55
C GLY A 97 -0.30 -11.52 8.48
N GLU A 98 0.67 -12.39 8.75
CA GLU A 98 1.84 -12.08 9.58
C GLU A 98 2.70 -10.97 8.96
N HIS A 99 2.96 -11.04 7.65
CA HIS A 99 3.74 -10.03 6.94
C HIS A 99 3.05 -8.67 6.94
N ASN A 100 1.75 -8.63 6.63
CA ASN A 100 0.99 -7.40 6.47
C ASN A 100 0.51 -6.79 7.79
N ARG A 101 0.60 -7.48 8.92
CA ARG A 101 0.23 -6.94 10.25
C ARG A 101 0.97 -5.63 10.58
N LYS A 102 2.14 -5.40 9.99
CA LYS A 102 2.93 -4.18 10.16
C LYS A 102 2.54 -3.05 9.23
N MET A 103 1.70 -3.32 8.21
CA MET A 103 1.22 -2.32 7.26
C MET A 103 0.06 -1.54 7.85
N LEU A 104 -0.08 -0.28 7.45
CA LEU A 104 -1.25 0.53 7.81
C LEU A 104 -2.44 0.18 6.93
N VAL A 105 -2.21 0.10 5.62
CA VAL A 105 -3.21 -0.31 4.62
C VAL A 105 -2.65 -1.45 3.78
N HIS A 106 -3.41 -2.51 3.65
CA HIS A 106 -3.12 -3.64 2.77
C HIS A 106 -4.41 -4.27 2.26
N ALA A 107 -4.34 -5.06 1.19
CA ALA A 107 -5.50 -5.77 0.67
C ALA A 107 -5.98 -6.85 1.66
N ALA A 108 -7.25 -6.85 1.98
CA ALA A 108 -7.89 -7.95 2.70
C ALA A 108 -8.26 -9.05 1.70
N ARG A 109 -7.74 -10.27 1.92
CA ARG A 109 -8.00 -11.40 1.04
C ARG A 109 -8.80 -12.46 1.78
N THR A 110 -9.98 -12.76 1.28
CA THR A 110 -10.77 -13.89 1.76
C THR A 110 -10.19 -15.21 1.28
N LYS A 111 -10.53 -16.31 1.94
CA LYS A 111 -10.13 -17.66 1.50
C LYS A 111 -10.55 -17.91 0.04
N GLY A 112 -11.79 -17.55 -0.32
CA GLY A 112 -12.27 -17.71 -1.70
C GLY A 112 -11.46 -16.93 -2.73
N LEU A 113 -10.95 -15.74 -2.37
CA LEU A 113 -10.07 -14.97 -3.25
C LEU A 113 -8.69 -15.66 -3.42
N TRP A 114 -8.14 -16.25 -2.35
CA TRP A 114 -6.92 -17.05 -2.44
C TRP A 114 -7.12 -18.27 -3.34
N GLU A 115 -8.19 -19.04 -3.12
CA GLU A 115 -8.56 -20.20 -3.95
C GLU A 115 -8.72 -19.83 -5.43
N LEU A 116 -9.38 -18.72 -5.71
CA LEU A 116 -9.55 -18.19 -7.06
C LEU A 116 -8.19 -17.84 -7.69
N GLN A 117 -7.34 -17.10 -6.98
CA GLN A 117 -6.05 -16.67 -7.48
C GLN A 117 -5.11 -17.85 -7.75
N GLU A 118 -5.00 -18.81 -6.83
CA GLU A 118 -4.14 -19.98 -7.01
C GLU A 118 -4.69 -20.95 -8.07
N ARG A 119 -5.99 -20.95 -8.33
CA ARG A 119 -6.62 -21.78 -9.38
C ARG A 119 -6.43 -21.21 -10.76
N PHE A 120 -6.61 -19.91 -10.91
CA PHE A 120 -6.67 -19.23 -12.21
C PHE A 120 -5.45 -18.32 -12.46
N HIS A 121 -4.33 -18.55 -11.78
CA HIS A 121 -3.13 -17.71 -11.88
C HIS A 121 -2.60 -17.54 -13.31
N LYS A 122 -2.90 -18.47 -14.22
CA LYS A 122 -2.51 -18.41 -15.64
C LYS A 122 -3.43 -17.57 -16.52
N GLU A 123 -4.64 -17.29 -16.03
CA GLU A 123 -5.67 -16.54 -16.76
C GLU A 123 -5.67 -15.05 -16.41
N PHE A 124 -4.89 -14.65 -15.39
CA PHE A 124 -4.69 -13.24 -15.09
C PHE A 124 -3.87 -12.56 -16.18
N GLU A 125 -4.13 -11.28 -16.44
CA GLU A 125 -3.33 -10.46 -17.35
C GLU A 125 -1.83 -10.57 -17.06
N GLN A 126 -1.49 -10.76 -15.81
CA GLN A 126 -0.14 -11.05 -15.35
C GLN A 126 -0.10 -12.45 -14.74
N GLU A 127 0.13 -13.45 -15.60
CA GLU A 127 0.36 -14.83 -15.16
C GLU A 127 1.46 -14.84 -14.09
N PHE A 128 1.20 -15.51 -12.97
CA PHE A 128 2.18 -15.68 -11.90
C PHE A 128 2.22 -17.12 -11.41
N LYS A 129 3.32 -17.47 -10.74
CA LYS A 129 3.47 -18.70 -9.99
C LYS A 129 3.73 -18.37 -8.54
N THR A 130 3.00 -19.00 -7.63
CA THR A 130 3.30 -18.91 -6.21
C THR A 130 4.33 -19.98 -5.86
N ILE A 131 5.49 -19.55 -5.38
CA ILE A 131 6.58 -20.42 -4.94
C ILE A 131 6.63 -20.39 -3.42
N VAL A 132 6.54 -21.55 -2.79
CA VAL A 132 6.70 -21.73 -1.35
C VAL A 132 8.13 -22.11 -0.99
N LEU A 133 8.55 -21.65 0.17
CA LEU A 133 9.81 -22.02 0.83
C LEU A 133 9.49 -23.04 1.90
N GLU A 134 10.06 -24.20 1.79
CA GLU A 134 9.85 -25.33 2.70
C GLU A 134 11.13 -25.67 3.45
N ARG A 135 11.03 -25.81 4.77
CA ARG A 135 12.09 -26.22 5.66
C ARG A 135 11.53 -27.26 6.63
N GLU A 136 12.14 -28.45 6.68
CA GLU A 136 11.70 -29.55 7.56
C GLU A 136 10.18 -29.79 7.41
N ASP A 137 9.73 -29.96 6.17
CA ASP A 137 8.34 -30.22 5.79
C ASP A 137 7.34 -29.12 6.24
N ARG A 138 7.82 -27.90 6.52
CA ARG A 138 6.99 -26.75 6.90
C ARG A 138 7.16 -25.60 5.93
N VAL A 139 6.07 -25.02 5.48
CA VAL A 139 6.07 -23.80 4.67
C VAL A 139 6.41 -22.61 5.57
N VAL A 140 7.61 -22.04 5.37
CA VAL A 140 8.17 -20.92 6.15
C VAL A 140 8.10 -19.57 5.45
N GLY A 141 7.84 -19.57 4.14
CA GLY A 141 7.70 -18.35 3.34
C GLY A 141 7.11 -18.65 1.97
N TYR A 142 6.76 -17.60 1.25
CA TYR A 142 6.37 -17.69 -0.15
C TYR A 142 6.70 -16.39 -0.89
N PHE A 143 6.72 -16.47 -2.21
CA PHE A 143 6.69 -15.32 -3.10
C PHE A 143 5.93 -15.64 -4.38
N ARG A 144 5.40 -14.60 -5.03
CA ARG A 144 4.72 -14.71 -6.32
C ARG A 144 5.63 -14.20 -7.42
N LEU A 145 5.93 -15.08 -8.34
CA LEU A 145 6.88 -14.87 -9.44
C LEU A 145 6.13 -14.80 -10.77
N CYS A 146 6.37 -13.76 -11.55
CA CYS A 146 5.96 -13.70 -12.94
C CYS A 146 7.15 -13.42 -13.86
N ILE A 147 7.00 -13.82 -15.11
CA ILE A 147 7.95 -13.52 -16.19
C ILE A 147 7.33 -12.39 -17.01
N ARG A 148 8.03 -11.28 -17.10
CA ARG A 148 7.56 -10.08 -17.80
C ARG A 148 8.39 -9.79 -19.04
N GLY A 149 7.79 -9.02 -19.94
CA GLY A 149 8.40 -8.62 -21.20
C GLY A 149 8.11 -9.61 -22.33
N GLU A 150 8.28 -9.15 -23.53
CA GLU A 150 8.10 -9.94 -24.73
C GLU A 150 9.46 -10.22 -25.39
N LYS A 151 9.66 -11.46 -25.83
CA LYS A 151 10.86 -11.87 -26.59
C LYS A 151 11.10 -11.02 -27.83
N LYS A 152 10.07 -10.35 -28.36
CA LYS A 152 10.11 -9.55 -29.60
C LYS A 152 10.26 -8.04 -29.39
N GLN A 153 10.11 -7.53 -28.16
CA GLN A 153 10.22 -6.09 -27.86
C GLN A 153 11.59 -5.77 -27.25
N ALA A 154 12.64 -5.80 -28.07
CA ALA A 154 13.88 -5.11 -27.69
C ALA A 154 13.60 -3.59 -27.54
N PRO A 155 14.22 -2.89 -26.54
CA PRO A 155 15.47 -3.23 -25.86
C PRO A 155 15.30 -3.78 -24.43
N HIS A 156 14.10 -3.99 -23.92
CA HIS A 156 13.90 -4.31 -22.51
C HIS A 156 13.93 -5.81 -22.17
N GLY A 157 13.90 -6.69 -23.16
CA GLY A 157 14.02 -8.14 -22.97
C GLY A 157 13.00 -8.73 -21.99
N LEU A 158 13.26 -9.95 -21.56
CA LEU A 158 12.54 -10.59 -20.46
C LEU A 158 13.17 -10.23 -19.12
N TRP A 159 12.34 -10.16 -18.06
CA TRP A 159 12.81 -10.10 -16.69
C TRP A 159 11.89 -10.88 -15.77
N LEU A 160 12.46 -11.37 -14.66
CA LEU A 160 11.67 -11.94 -13.59
C LEU A 160 11.09 -10.81 -12.72
N SER A 161 9.85 -10.95 -12.28
CA SER A 161 9.24 -10.01 -11.34
C SER A 161 8.67 -10.78 -10.15
N VAL A 162 9.15 -10.47 -8.94
CA VAL A 162 8.55 -10.93 -7.69
C VAL A 162 7.52 -9.91 -7.27
N MET A 163 6.25 -10.26 -7.42
CA MET A 163 5.12 -9.35 -7.19
C MET A 163 4.74 -9.21 -5.72
N GLU A 164 5.05 -10.21 -4.93
CA GLU A 164 4.73 -10.30 -3.51
C GLU A 164 5.66 -11.28 -2.83
N SER A 165 6.02 -11.02 -1.58
CA SER A 165 6.88 -11.89 -0.78
C SER A 165 6.56 -11.76 0.70
N SER A 166 6.50 -12.89 1.39
CA SER A 166 6.36 -12.98 2.85
C SER A 166 7.67 -13.25 3.59
N ILE A 167 8.81 -13.24 2.89
CA ILE A 167 10.11 -13.67 3.41
C ILE A 167 10.67 -12.64 4.38
N THR A 168 11.06 -13.06 5.58
CA THR A 168 11.45 -12.16 6.66
C THR A 168 12.88 -12.33 7.17
N THR A 169 13.47 -13.54 7.12
CA THR A 169 14.84 -13.75 7.62
C THR A 169 15.88 -13.46 6.55
N PHE A 170 17.06 -13.04 6.96
CA PHE A 170 18.15 -12.72 6.03
C PHE A 170 18.59 -13.94 5.21
N ASP A 171 18.72 -15.09 5.87
CA ASP A 171 19.16 -16.33 5.20
C ASP A 171 18.15 -16.81 4.15
N ASP A 172 16.85 -16.71 4.45
CA ASP A 172 15.79 -17.06 3.52
C ASP A 172 15.75 -16.09 2.32
N VAL A 173 15.98 -14.80 2.58
CA VAL A 173 16.13 -13.80 1.53
C VAL A 173 17.30 -14.12 0.61
N LEU A 174 18.46 -14.44 1.19
CA LEU A 174 19.65 -14.72 0.38
C LEU A 174 19.46 -15.99 -0.47
N GLN A 175 18.93 -17.08 0.11
CA GLN A 175 18.62 -18.30 -0.62
C GLN A 175 17.57 -18.06 -1.72
N THR A 176 16.57 -17.21 -1.46
CA THR A 176 15.58 -16.80 -2.47
C THR A 176 16.22 -16.02 -3.62
N LEU A 177 17.10 -15.08 -3.34
CA LEU A 177 17.84 -14.37 -4.39
C LEU A 177 18.70 -15.30 -5.23
N GLN A 178 19.34 -16.29 -4.62
CA GLN A 178 20.12 -17.32 -5.31
C GLN A 178 19.23 -18.22 -6.19
N TYR A 179 18.06 -18.62 -5.69
CA TYR A 179 17.05 -19.33 -6.49
C TYR A 179 16.60 -18.49 -7.70
N LEU A 180 16.26 -17.21 -7.48
CA LEU A 180 15.85 -16.29 -8.54
C LEU A 180 16.97 -16.07 -9.56
N ARG A 181 18.23 -16.05 -9.14
CA ARG A 181 19.38 -15.99 -10.05
C ARG A 181 19.44 -17.21 -10.96
N GLY A 182 19.23 -18.43 -10.43
CA GLY A 182 19.14 -19.66 -11.22
C GLY A 182 18.00 -19.60 -12.23
N ARG A 183 16.81 -19.21 -11.77
CA ARG A 183 15.63 -19.05 -12.63
C ARG A 183 15.85 -18.01 -13.74
N ALA A 184 16.48 -16.89 -13.41
CA ALA A 184 16.78 -15.85 -14.39
C ALA A 184 17.76 -16.35 -15.48
N ALA A 185 18.74 -17.17 -15.10
CA ALA A 185 19.67 -17.78 -16.05
C ALA A 185 18.95 -18.76 -16.99
N GLU A 186 18.02 -19.58 -16.49
CA GLU A 186 17.18 -20.48 -17.30
C GLU A 186 16.33 -19.71 -18.30
N GLU A 187 15.72 -18.60 -17.90
CA GLU A 187 14.90 -17.71 -18.74
C GLU A 187 15.75 -16.77 -19.63
N LYS A 188 17.09 -16.88 -19.54
CA LYS A 188 18.04 -16.03 -20.30
C LYS A 188 17.84 -14.53 -20.06
N THR A 189 17.51 -14.15 -18.85
CA THR A 189 17.42 -12.75 -18.42
C THR A 189 18.49 -12.40 -17.40
N CYS A 190 18.89 -11.14 -17.36
CA CYS A 190 19.86 -10.63 -16.37
C CYS A 190 19.23 -9.72 -15.31
N ARG A 191 17.90 -9.54 -15.36
CA ARG A 191 17.19 -8.59 -14.50
C ARG A 191 16.11 -9.30 -13.67
N ILE A 192 16.04 -8.91 -12.39
CA ILE A 192 15.01 -9.29 -11.45
C ILE A 192 14.41 -8.01 -10.86
N ASP A 193 13.10 -7.89 -10.94
CA ASP A 193 12.33 -6.81 -10.31
C ASP A 193 11.64 -7.35 -9.05
N LEU A 194 11.85 -6.69 -7.93
CA LEU A 194 11.26 -7.05 -6.64
C LEU A 194 10.26 -5.98 -6.25
N VAL A 195 8.98 -6.29 -6.35
CA VAL A 195 7.89 -5.37 -6.04
C VAL A 195 7.54 -5.46 -4.55
N GLY A 196 7.45 -4.34 -3.89
CA GLY A 196 7.07 -4.32 -2.48
C GLY A 196 7.41 -3.03 -1.75
N PRO A 197 6.88 -2.88 -0.52
CA PRO A 197 7.17 -1.71 0.30
C PRO A 197 8.64 -1.68 0.73
N ALA A 198 9.11 -0.49 1.13
CA ALA A 198 10.50 -0.28 1.59
C ALA A 198 10.91 -1.20 2.75
N VAL A 199 9.95 -1.65 3.55
CA VAL A 199 10.19 -2.55 4.71
C VAL A 199 10.25 -4.02 4.33
N ASN A 200 9.96 -4.39 3.08
CA ASN A 200 10.09 -5.77 2.61
C ASN A 200 11.58 -6.16 2.62
N ASN A 201 11.91 -7.23 3.32
CA ASN A 201 13.31 -7.63 3.51
C ASN A 201 13.98 -8.07 2.20
N LEU A 202 13.25 -8.68 1.29
CA LEU A 202 13.77 -9.03 -0.04
C LEU A 202 14.20 -7.78 -0.80
N CYS A 203 13.35 -6.73 -0.82
CA CYS A 203 13.67 -5.44 -1.43
C CYS A 203 14.85 -4.74 -0.73
N ARG A 204 14.92 -4.76 0.60
CA ARG A 204 16.00 -4.13 1.37
C ARG A 204 17.35 -4.78 1.11
N VAL A 205 17.41 -6.09 1.13
CA VAL A 205 18.67 -6.81 0.85
C VAL A 205 19.10 -6.58 -0.59
N ALA A 206 18.16 -6.60 -1.55
CA ALA A 206 18.47 -6.30 -2.94
C ALA A 206 19.05 -4.88 -3.12
N GLN A 207 18.50 -3.87 -2.44
CA GLN A 207 19.07 -2.52 -2.45
C GLN A 207 20.50 -2.49 -1.89
N ASN A 208 20.76 -3.20 -0.78
CA ASN A 208 22.09 -3.29 -0.19
C ASN A 208 23.10 -4.01 -1.11
N LEU A 209 22.63 -4.87 -2.00
CA LEU A 209 23.44 -5.51 -3.05
C LEU A 209 23.65 -4.61 -4.28
N GLY A 210 23.20 -3.37 -4.24
CA GLY A 210 23.33 -2.40 -5.34
C GLY A 210 22.13 -2.35 -6.28
N GLY A 211 21.00 -2.95 -5.92
CA GLY A 211 19.76 -2.84 -6.67
C GLY A 211 19.24 -1.39 -6.72
N HIS A 212 18.73 -0.99 -7.88
CA HIS A 212 18.15 0.33 -8.10
C HIS A 212 16.69 0.35 -7.64
N ALA A 213 16.35 1.27 -6.73
CA ALA A 213 14.97 1.45 -6.26
C ALA A 213 14.25 2.49 -7.13
N ASP A 214 13.11 2.10 -7.66
CA ASP A 214 12.15 2.97 -8.31
C ASP A 214 10.94 3.14 -7.37
N ILE A 215 10.51 4.38 -7.15
CA ILE A 215 9.34 4.67 -6.32
C ILE A 215 8.03 4.23 -6.96
N GLY A 216 8.06 3.97 -8.28
CA GLY A 216 6.89 3.54 -9.04
C GLY A 216 5.72 4.52 -9.02
N TRP A 217 4.54 4.00 -9.31
CA TRP A 217 3.29 4.75 -9.25
C TRP A 217 2.64 4.64 -7.87
N LYS A 218 1.66 5.53 -7.64
CA LYS A 218 0.79 5.49 -6.47
C LYS A 218 -0.66 5.38 -6.90
N TYR A 219 -1.48 4.71 -6.11
CA TYR A 219 -2.93 4.85 -6.19
C TYR A 219 -3.32 6.29 -5.92
N GLN A 220 -4.20 6.81 -6.74
CA GLN A 220 -4.90 8.05 -6.45
C GLN A 220 -6.06 7.74 -5.50
N ILE A 221 -6.05 8.36 -4.34
CA ILE A 221 -6.98 8.07 -3.24
C ILE A 221 -7.83 9.30 -2.95
N ARG A 222 -9.10 9.06 -2.65
CA ARG A 222 -10.02 10.03 -2.07
C ARG A 222 -10.76 9.38 -0.91
N ILE A 223 -11.00 10.13 0.16
CA ILE A 223 -11.91 9.77 1.25
C ILE A 223 -13.23 10.51 1.00
N PRO A 224 -14.31 9.82 0.61
CA PRO A 224 -15.57 10.47 0.24
C PRO A 224 -16.26 11.18 1.42
N ASN A 225 -16.10 10.65 2.63
CA ASN A 225 -16.66 11.21 3.85
C ASN A 225 -15.67 11.03 4.99
N MET A 226 -15.00 12.12 5.38
CA MET A 226 -13.95 12.10 6.39
C MET A 226 -14.49 11.75 7.79
N THR A 227 -15.67 12.21 8.16
CA THR A 227 -16.29 11.86 9.45
C THR A 227 -16.50 10.37 9.55
N ARG A 228 -17.12 9.77 8.53
CA ARG A 228 -17.37 8.32 8.48
C ARG A 228 -16.06 7.51 8.45
N PHE A 229 -15.05 8.00 7.77
CA PHE A 229 -13.73 7.37 7.76
C PHE A 229 -13.06 7.41 9.14
N LEU A 230 -13.06 8.56 9.82
CA LEU A 230 -12.50 8.70 11.18
C LEU A 230 -13.24 7.80 12.19
N GLU A 231 -14.57 7.67 12.04
CA GLU A 231 -15.36 6.72 12.82
C GLU A 231 -14.95 5.27 12.57
N GLN A 232 -14.71 4.89 11.31
CA GLN A 232 -14.29 3.55 10.95
C GLN A 232 -12.93 3.18 11.53
N ILE A 233 -11.98 4.12 11.56
CA ILE A 233 -10.64 3.91 12.13
C ILE A 233 -10.55 4.21 13.63
N ARG A 234 -11.66 4.53 14.31
CA ARG A 234 -11.72 4.81 15.75
C ARG A 234 -11.00 3.76 16.60
N PRO A 235 -11.21 2.42 16.40
CA PRO A 235 -10.51 1.42 17.20
C PRO A 235 -8.99 1.49 17.04
N ALA A 236 -8.51 1.82 15.85
CA ALA A 236 -7.08 1.99 15.59
C ALA A 236 -6.55 3.27 16.26
N ILE A 237 -7.28 4.37 16.19
CA ILE A 237 -6.94 5.64 16.88
C ILE A 237 -6.82 5.41 18.39
N GLU A 238 -7.83 4.79 19.01
CA GLU A 238 -7.84 4.50 20.45
C GLU A 238 -6.69 3.57 20.86
N SER A 239 -6.42 2.51 20.07
CA SER A 239 -5.36 1.56 20.38
C SER A 239 -3.97 2.18 20.34
N ARG A 240 -3.77 3.23 19.54
CA ARG A 240 -2.49 3.94 19.42
C ARG A 240 -2.17 4.81 20.62
N LEU A 241 -3.15 5.15 21.45
CA LEU A 241 -2.95 5.90 22.69
C LEU A 241 -2.37 5.02 23.81
N ILE A 242 -2.66 3.72 23.79
CA ILE A 242 -2.25 2.76 24.83
C ILE A 242 -0.73 2.66 24.90
N GLY A 243 -0.18 2.77 26.11
CA GLY A 243 1.26 2.76 26.36
C GLY A 243 2.00 4.05 25.98
N THR A 244 1.28 5.12 25.62
CA THR A 244 1.86 6.43 25.33
C THR A 244 1.54 7.44 26.44
N MET A 245 2.15 8.62 26.39
CA MET A 245 1.82 9.73 27.30
C MET A 245 0.37 10.23 27.16
N PHE A 246 -0.36 9.77 26.16
CA PHE A 246 -1.76 10.13 25.90
C PHE A 246 -2.75 9.05 26.33
N GLU A 247 -2.28 7.98 26.99
CA GLU A 247 -3.16 6.94 27.50
C GLU A 247 -4.15 7.54 28.52
N GLY A 248 -5.43 7.21 28.35
CA GLY A 248 -6.49 7.74 29.26
C GLY A 248 -6.77 9.22 29.11
N MET A 249 -6.26 9.92 28.09
CA MET A 249 -6.49 11.36 27.96
C MET A 249 -7.97 11.74 27.86
N THR A 250 -8.31 12.88 28.41
CA THR A 250 -9.59 13.57 28.18
C THR A 250 -9.27 14.92 27.56
N ARG A 251 -9.55 15.04 26.24
CA ARG A 251 -9.16 16.20 25.44
C ARG A 251 -10.02 16.32 24.20
N GLU A 252 -10.24 17.55 23.77
CA GLU A 252 -10.80 17.88 22.48
C GLU A 252 -9.71 18.27 21.49
N LEU A 253 -9.82 17.75 20.26
CA LEU A 253 -8.97 18.06 19.14
C LEU A 253 -9.84 18.47 17.95
N THR A 254 -9.53 19.58 17.31
CA THR A 254 -10.18 19.99 16.07
C THR A 254 -9.19 19.95 14.92
N ILE A 255 -9.58 19.27 13.84
CA ILE A 255 -8.86 19.21 12.55
C ILE A 255 -9.55 20.18 11.60
N ASN A 256 -8.89 21.28 11.24
CA ASN A 256 -9.42 22.26 10.32
C ASN A 256 -8.84 21.99 8.91
N THR A 257 -9.71 21.72 7.94
CA THR A 257 -9.32 21.44 6.54
C THR A 257 -9.48 22.64 5.61
N TYR A 258 -9.76 23.82 6.15
CA TYR A 258 -10.13 25.04 5.41
C TYR A 258 -11.51 24.99 4.72
N GLU A 259 -12.10 23.80 4.63
CA GLU A 259 -13.45 23.58 4.10
C GLU A 259 -14.40 23.12 5.20
N HIS A 260 -13.88 22.29 6.13
CA HIS A 260 -14.60 21.71 7.27
C HIS A 260 -13.72 21.68 8.51
N CYS A 261 -14.35 21.63 9.69
CA CYS A 261 -13.69 21.33 10.94
C CYS A 261 -14.25 20.03 11.52
N TYR A 262 -13.37 19.06 11.75
CA TYR A 262 -13.71 17.78 12.38
C TYR A 262 -13.31 17.80 13.86
N GLN A 263 -14.28 17.63 14.73
CA GLN A 263 -14.08 17.60 16.19
C GLN A 263 -13.95 16.17 16.68
N LEU A 264 -12.82 15.87 17.30
CA LEU A 264 -12.49 14.59 17.94
C LEU A 264 -12.42 14.81 19.46
N SER A 265 -13.43 14.33 20.18
CA SER A 265 -13.51 14.46 21.64
C SER A 265 -13.11 13.15 22.31
N PHE A 266 -12.03 13.15 23.06
CA PHE A 266 -11.56 11.99 23.82
C PHE A 266 -12.02 12.10 25.28
N VAL A 267 -12.51 11.00 25.84
CA VAL A 267 -12.86 10.85 27.27
C VAL A 267 -12.22 9.55 27.76
N ASN A 268 -11.31 9.65 28.70
CA ASN A 268 -10.54 8.51 29.22
C ASN A 268 -9.92 7.64 28.10
N GLY A 269 -9.33 8.28 27.10
CA GLY A 269 -8.69 7.62 25.95
C GLY A 269 -9.67 7.05 24.92
N LYS A 270 -10.98 7.21 25.09
CA LYS A 270 -12.02 6.76 24.17
C LYS A 270 -12.52 7.92 23.31
N LEU A 271 -12.61 7.71 22.02
CA LEU A 271 -13.09 8.69 21.05
C LEU A 271 -14.63 8.70 21.01
N ALA A 272 -15.24 9.79 21.39
CA ALA A 272 -16.66 10.04 21.19
C ALA A 272 -16.99 10.15 19.68
N PRO A 273 -18.28 10.12 19.28
CA PRO A 273 -18.64 10.29 17.88
C PRO A 273 -18.02 11.53 17.27
N VAL A 274 -17.35 11.37 16.12
CA VAL A 274 -16.70 12.46 15.39
C VAL A 274 -17.77 13.39 14.82
N LYS A 275 -17.57 14.68 14.95
CA LYS A 275 -18.51 15.69 14.45
C LYS A 275 -17.86 16.54 13.38
N ASP A 276 -18.56 16.74 12.27
CA ASP A 276 -18.27 17.83 11.35
C ASP A 276 -19.02 19.06 11.90
N ILE A 277 -18.27 20.05 12.35
CA ILE A 277 -18.82 21.30 12.92
C ILE A 277 -18.82 22.44 11.89
N GLY A 278 -18.60 22.12 10.62
CA GLY A 278 -18.51 23.10 9.52
C GLY A 278 -17.27 23.99 9.63
N MET A 279 -17.22 25.02 8.83
CA MET A 279 -16.13 26.01 8.91
C MET A 279 -16.20 26.79 10.23
N GLN A 280 -15.07 26.91 10.87
CA GLN A 280 -14.91 27.65 12.13
C GLN A 280 -13.81 28.70 11.98
N GLU A 281 -14.05 29.88 12.56
CA GLU A 281 -13.09 30.98 12.61
C GLU A 281 -12.63 31.18 14.06
N GLY A 282 -11.33 31.37 14.29
CA GLY A 282 -10.82 31.68 15.63
C GLY A 282 -9.48 31.01 15.97
N GLY A 283 -8.96 31.32 17.17
CA GLY A 283 -7.62 30.94 17.62
C GLY A 283 -7.42 29.44 17.79
N GLU A 284 -8.38 28.75 18.41
CA GLU A 284 -8.28 27.30 18.71
C GLU A 284 -8.27 26.44 17.45
N TYR A 285 -9.04 26.82 16.43
CA TYR A 285 -9.10 26.09 15.15
C TYR A 285 -7.87 26.30 14.28
N ARG A 286 -6.89 27.07 14.75
CA ARG A 286 -5.61 27.31 14.06
C ARG A 286 -4.51 26.36 14.49
N SER A 287 -4.72 25.60 15.55
CA SER A 287 -3.70 24.76 16.15
C SER A 287 -3.36 23.53 15.30
N PHE A 288 -4.35 22.99 14.57
CA PHE A 288 -4.14 21.95 13.59
C PHE A 288 -4.95 22.24 12.32
N ARG A 289 -4.24 22.55 11.23
CA ARG A 289 -4.81 22.78 9.91
C ARG A 289 -4.13 21.87 8.88
N ALA A 290 -4.93 21.15 8.14
CA ALA A 290 -4.48 20.21 7.12
C ALA A 290 -5.41 20.32 5.91
N PRO A 291 -4.96 20.86 4.77
CA PRO A 291 -5.73 20.81 3.53
C PRO A 291 -6.28 19.40 3.27
N PRO A 292 -7.44 19.23 2.61
CA PRO A 292 -8.13 17.96 2.52
C PRO A 292 -7.23 16.78 2.07
N ASN A 293 -6.43 16.98 1.02
CA ASN A 293 -5.54 15.93 0.53
C ASN A 293 -4.38 15.63 1.49
N ASP A 294 -3.88 16.63 2.22
CA ASP A 294 -2.82 16.43 3.21
C ASP A 294 -3.34 15.68 4.44
N LEU A 295 -4.60 15.93 4.82
CA LEU A 295 -5.24 15.12 5.86
C LEU A 295 -5.38 13.65 5.42
N VAL A 296 -5.73 13.39 4.17
CA VAL A 296 -5.78 12.01 3.62
C VAL A 296 -4.40 11.36 3.63
N ARG A 297 -3.34 12.07 3.21
CA ARG A 297 -1.95 11.58 3.24
C ARG A 297 -1.49 11.25 4.66
N LEU A 298 -1.80 12.13 5.61
CA LEU A 298 -1.50 11.93 7.03
C LEU A 298 -2.25 10.72 7.58
N ALA A 299 -3.56 10.65 7.38
CA ALA A 299 -4.43 9.60 7.93
C ALA A 299 -4.09 8.20 7.37
N LEU A 300 -3.61 8.12 6.14
CA LEU A 300 -3.14 6.89 5.49
C LEU A 300 -1.64 6.63 5.68
N GLY A 301 -0.94 7.43 6.48
CA GLY A 301 0.45 7.22 6.88
C GLY A 301 1.50 7.36 5.77
N ASP A 302 1.15 8.03 4.66
CA ASP A 302 2.07 8.25 3.52
C ASP A 302 3.16 9.26 3.89
N TYR A 303 2.79 10.31 4.61
CA TYR A 303 3.69 11.36 5.09
C TYR A 303 3.52 11.62 6.59
N ASP A 304 4.59 12.02 7.26
CA ASP A 304 4.52 12.58 8.60
C ASP A 304 4.24 14.09 8.59
N THR A 305 4.12 14.67 9.79
CA THR A 305 3.79 16.10 9.94
C THR A 305 4.88 17.04 9.40
N ASP A 306 6.16 16.67 9.52
CA ASP A 306 7.28 17.49 9.03
C ASP A 306 7.37 17.46 7.50
N GLU A 307 7.18 16.29 6.92
CA GLU A 307 7.15 16.12 5.46
C GLU A 307 6.00 16.90 4.83
N LEU A 308 4.78 16.81 5.41
CA LEU A 308 3.64 17.58 4.94
C LEU A 308 3.88 19.08 5.06
N ARG A 309 4.41 19.53 6.20
CA ARG A 309 4.76 20.95 6.39
C ARG A 309 5.80 21.44 5.41
N SER A 310 6.77 20.60 5.06
CA SER A 310 7.82 20.97 4.10
C SER A 310 7.30 21.12 2.67
N GLN A 311 6.25 20.37 2.33
CA GLN A 311 5.64 20.38 0.99
C GLN A 311 4.53 21.42 0.85
N ASN A 312 3.80 21.69 1.94
CA ASN A 312 2.67 22.59 1.92
C ASN A 312 2.66 23.51 3.16
N ILE A 313 2.80 24.79 2.91
CA ILE A 313 2.81 25.81 3.97
C ILE A 313 1.44 25.95 4.69
N ASP A 314 0.36 25.52 4.06
CA ASP A 314 -0.97 25.53 4.66
C ASP A 314 -1.20 24.37 5.63
N PHE A 315 -0.31 23.37 5.64
CA PHE A 315 -0.31 22.33 6.66
C PHE A 315 0.35 22.86 7.94
N ILE A 316 -0.42 23.01 8.99
CA ILE A 316 0.03 23.63 10.25
C ILE A 316 -0.37 22.74 11.44
N VAL A 317 0.62 22.40 12.25
CA VAL A 317 0.43 21.72 13.53
C VAL A 317 1.20 22.50 14.60
N SER A 318 0.55 22.90 15.69
CA SER A 318 1.24 23.53 16.80
C SER A 318 2.21 22.55 17.47
N LYS A 319 3.28 23.07 18.09
CA LYS A 319 4.30 22.23 18.75
C LYS A 319 3.70 21.34 19.84
N GLU A 320 2.68 21.83 20.55
CA GLU A 320 1.99 21.13 21.62
C GLU A 320 1.13 19.97 21.11
N LEU A 321 0.56 20.11 19.90
CA LEU A 321 -0.29 19.09 19.31
C LEU A 321 0.49 18.05 18.48
N LYS A 322 1.66 18.41 17.97
CA LYS A 322 2.43 17.55 17.08
C LYS A 322 2.62 16.13 17.63
N PRO A 323 3.05 15.90 18.89
CA PRO A 323 3.21 14.54 19.41
C PRO A 323 1.89 13.75 19.44
N LEU A 324 0.78 14.41 19.72
CA LEU A 324 -0.54 13.77 19.69
C LEU A 324 -0.93 13.39 18.27
N ILE A 325 -0.78 14.31 17.30
CA ILE A 325 -1.11 14.05 15.89
C ILE A 325 -0.30 12.88 15.33
N GLU A 326 1.00 12.82 15.63
CA GLU A 326 1.88 11.72 15.20
C GLU A 326 1.56 10.39 15.89
N THR A 327 0.99 10.43 17.11
CA THR A 327 0.47 9.23 17.78
C THR A 327 -0.81 8.75 17.13
N LEU A 328 -1.76 9.66 16.84
CA LEU A 328 -3.04 9.30 16.21
C LEU A 328 -2.89 8.86 14.76
N PHE A 329 -2.00 9.52 14.01
CA PHE A 329 -1.77 9.30 12.57
C PHE A 329 -0.28 9.06 12.29
N PRO A 330 0.27 7.91 12.74
CA PRO A 330 1.69 7.62 12.57
C PRO A 330 2.01 7.34 11.10
N LYS A 331 3.17 7.82 10.64
CA LYS A 331 3.72 7.38 9.37
C LYS A 331 4.00 5.89 9.42
N LYS A 332 3.38 5.14 8.54
CA LYS A 332 3.55 3.68 8.41
C LYS A 332 3.50 3.28 6.96
N ASN A 333 4.17 2.19 6.63
CA ASN A 333 4.11 1.65 5.29
C ASN A 333 2.73 1.10 4.98
N SER A 334 2.34 1.27 3.73
CA SER A 334 1.15 0.68 3.14
C SER A 334 1.54 0.05 1.81
N PHE A 335 0.87 -1.03 1.43
CA PHE A 335 1.10 -1.65 0.15
C PHE A 335 -0.14 -2.44 -0.30
N ILE A 336 -0.63 -2.11 -1.48
CA ILE A 336 -1.70 -2.84 -2.14
C ILE A 336 -1.14 -3.33 -3.46
N ALA A 337 -0.94 -4.64 -3.59
CA ALA A 337 -0.47 -5.21 -4.84
C ALA A 337 -1.56 -5.07 -5.92
N TYR A 338 -1.19 -4.53 -7.09
CA TYR A 338 -2.14 -4.13 -8.13
C TYR A 338 -2.64 -5.27 -9.03
N TYR A 339 -2.03 -6.45 -8.97
CA TYR A 339 -2.42 -7.60 -9.79
C TYR A 339 -3.74 -8.28 -9.34
N TYR A 340 -4.50 -7.60 -8.49
CA TYR A 340 -5.84 -8.02 -8.06
C TYR A 340 -6.96 -7.29 -8.79
N CYS A 341 -6.63 -6.40 -9.69
CA CYS A 341 -7.59 -5.63 -10.48
C CYS A 341 -8.06 -6.40 -11.70
#